data_4b3b6fd80682201689944035bb466ae5
#
_entry.id   4b3b6fd80682201689944035bb466ae5
#
_cell.length_a   1.000
_cell.length_b   1.000
_cell.length_c   1.000
_cell.angle_alpha   90.00
_cell.angle_beta   90.00
_cell.angle_gamma   90.00
#
_symmetry.space_group_name_H-M   'P 1'
#
loop_
_entity.id
_entity.type
_entity.pdbx_description
1 polymer ?
#
loop_
_entity_poly.entity_id
_entity_poly.type
_entity_poly.pdbx_seq_one_letter_code
_entity_poly.pdbx_strand_id
1 'polypeptide(L)'
;MIAKTSTISHGANAIRYSVNKEKADIVKANFLPDDISPEAMYGRMMLVQKKFAENINKGRPLGRNVIRIEISPSEEESWDWTMDDWERLSNEFIRVFDSIDLSGKTKRASSKQTNLKGSQYIVALHRDSKSSIFHLHIDANRVDMDGKINDSHKIGERAVMAANIINGRRGWVQSEEIGIRHRQEISDTCMEILRTMDEFNWQRYEMELVKRGYKVHL
;
A
#
# COMPACT_ATOMS: atom_id res chain seq x y z
N MET A 1 10.69 -5.69 -3.46
CA MET A 1 9.45 -4.85 -3.35
C MET A 1 8.70 -5.18 -2.07
N ILE A 2 8.15 -4.18 -1.40
CA ILE A 2 7.21 -4.34 -0.28
C ILE A 2 5.83 -3.78 -0.66
N ALA A 3 4.76 -4.30 -0.03
CA ALA A 3 3.42 -3.75 -0.19
C ALA A 3 2.69 -3.67 1.15
N LYS A 4 1.93 -2.60 1.32
CA LYS A 4 1.05 -2.37 2.47
C LYS A 4 -0.36 -2.07 1.98
N THR A 5 -1.37 -2.45 2.73
CA THR A 5 -2.74 -2.06 2.42
C THR A 5 -3.58 -1.88 3.68
N SER A 6 -4.52 -0.99 3.57
CA SER A 6 -5.51 -0.70 4.60
C SER A 6 -6.84 -0.32 3.96
N THR A 7 -7.90 -0.35 4.75
CA THR A 7 -9.17 0.27 4.37
C THR A 7 -9.38 1.55 5.16
N ILE A 8 -9.84 2.58 4.50
CA ILE A 8 -9.97 3.93 5.05
C ILE A 8 -11.41 4.43 4.93
N SER A 9 -11.79 5.32 5.85
CA SER A 9 -13.12 5.96 5.91
C SER A 9 -13.17 7.34 5.26
N HIS A 10 -11.99 7.97 5.06
CA HIS A 10 -11.87 9.32 4.50
C HIS A 10 -11.26 9.28 3.10
N GLY A 11 -11.96 8.63 2.16
CA GLY A 11 -11.45 8.38 0.81
C GLY A 11 -11.08 9.65 0.04
N ALA A 12 -11.83 10.74 0.18
CA ALA A 12 -11.48 12.03 -0.45
C ALA A 12 -10.10 12.55 -0.02
N ASN A 13 -9.79 12.46 1.29
CA ASN A 13 -8.47 12.88 1.81
C ASN A 13 -7.35 11.98 1.31
N ALA A 14 -7.61 10.67 1.17
CA ALA A 14 -6.64 9.74 0.63
C ALA A 14 -6.33 10.04 -0.83
N ILE A 15 -7.35 10.18 -1.68
CA ILE A 15 -7.18 10.50 -3.10
C ILE A 15 -6.47 11.85 -3.24
N ARG A 16 -6.87 12.87 -2.45
CA ARG A 16 -6.18 14.18 -2.45
C ARG A 16 -4.70 14.02 -2.08
N TYR A 17 -4.39 13.25 -1.05
CA TYR A 17 -3.01 12.96 -0.68
C TYR A 17 -2.24 12.28 -1.80
N SER A 18 -2.87 11.34 -2.51
CA SER A 18 -2.21 10.58 -3.57
C SER A 18 -1.97 11.39 -4.84
N VAL A 19 -2.89 12.32 -5.22
CA VAL A 19 -2.82 12.98 -6.53
C VAL A 19 -2.44 14.47 -6.50
N ASN A 20 -2.60 15.18 -5.37
CA ASN A 20 -2.35 16.62 -5.28
C ASN A 20 -0.99 16.98 -4.66
N LYS A 21 -0.04 16.08 -4.63
CA LYS A 21 1.32 16.39 -4.20
C LYS A 21 2.14 16.94 -5.35
N GLU A 22 3.02 17.91 -5.06
CA GLU A 22 3.94 18.51 -6.04
C GLU A 22 4.82 17.47 -6.76
N LYS A 23 5.04 16.32 -6.14
CA LYS A 23 5.89 15.23 -6.66
C LYS A 23 5.10 13.93 -6.87
N ALA A 24 3.83 14.06 -7.20
CA ALA A 24 2.96 12.92 -7.52
C ALA A 24 2.50 13.01 -8.97
N ASP A 25 2.65 11.91 -9.70
CA ASP A 25 2.16 11.77 -11.07
C ASP A 25 1.04 10.73 -11.09
N ILE A 26 -0.07 11.03 -11.77
CA ILE A 26 -1.11 10.03 -12.03
C ILE A 26 -0.57 9.04 -13.06
N VAL A 27 -0.46 7.79 -12.66
CA VAL A 27 -0.03 6.67 -13.52
C VAL A 27 -1.21 6.11 -14.28
N LYS A 28 -2.36 5.96 -13.60
CA LYS A 28 -3.55 5.34 -14.16
C LYS A 28 -4.80 5.71 -13.39
N ALA A 29 -5.90 5.86 -14.13
CA ALA A 29 -7.26 5.90 -13.59
C ALA A 29 -8.10 4.77 -14.23
N ASN A 30 -8.91 4.06 -13.44
CA ASN A 30 -9.77 2.99 -13.92
C ASN A 30 -11.23 3.29 -13.59
N PHE A 31 -12.10 3.34 -14.58
CA PHE A 31 -13.50 3.77 -14.47
C PHE A 31 -13.68 5.15 -13.81
N LEU A 32 -12.63 5.97 -13.85
CA LEU A 32 -12.60 7.35 -13.37
C LEU A 32 -11.91 8.21 -14.41
N PRO A 33 -12.39 9.43 -14.70
CA PRO A 33 -11.58 10.42 -15.40
C PRO A 33 -10.38 10.83 -14.55
N ASP A 34 -9.25 11.07 -15.18
CA ASP A 34 -8.00 11.51 -14.52
C ASP A 34 -7.87 13.04 -14.45
N ASP A 35 -8.71 13.76 -15.19
CA ASP A 35 -8.76 15.22 -15.31
C ASP A 35 -9.73 15.91 -14.36
N ILE A 36 -10.32 15.18 -13.40
CA ILE A 36 -11.25 15.72 -12.40
C ILE A 36 -10.62 15.83 -11.02
N SER A 37 -11.19 16.68 -10.16
CA SER A 37 -10.68 16.86 -8.79
C SER A 37 -10.76 15.57 -7.95
N PRO A 38 -9.89 15.42 -6.93
CA PRO A 38 -9.94 14.27 -6.02
C PRO A 38 -11.30 14.09 -5.34
N GLU A 39 -11.98 15.20 -5.03
CA GLU A 39 -13.33 15.20 -4.46
C GLU A 39 -14.35 14.65 -5.45
N ALA A 40 -14.23 15.01 -6.73
CA ALA A 40 -15.10 14.49 -7.79
C ALA A 40 -14.83 13.00 -8.06
N MET A 41 -13.56 12.56 -8.03
CA MET A 41 -13.20 11.13 -8.11
C MET A 41 -13.87 10.34 -6.97
N TYR A 42 -13.70 10.82 -5.73
CA TYR A 42 -14.32 10.20 -4.57
C TYR A 42 -15.85 10.22 -4.66
N GLY A 43 -16.43 11.34 -5.08
CA GLY A 43 -17.88 11.46 -5.31
C GLY A 43 -18.41 10.39 -6.28
N ARG A 44 -17.69 10.11 -7.36
CA ARG A 44 -18.04 9.03 -8.31
C ARG A 44 -17.96 7.64 -7.67
N MET A 45 -16.95 7.38 -6.82
CA MET A 45 -16.86 6.14 -6.05
C MET A 45 -18.06 5.99 -5.12
N MET A 46 -18.46 7.07 -4.45
CA MET A 46 -19.62 7.06 -3.54
C MET A 46 -20.95 6.86 -4.28
N LEU A 47 -21.09 7.33 -5.52
CA LEU A 47 -22.29 7.07 -6.35
C LEU A 47 -22.44 5.58 -6.64
N VAL A 48 -21.36 4.86 -6.97
CA VAL A 48 -21.38 3.40 -7.16
C VAL A 48 -21.78 2.70 -5.86
N GLN A 49 -21.18 3.08 -4.72
CA GLN A 49 -21.54 2.50 -3.42
C GLN A 49 -22.99 2.76 -3.07
N LYS A 50 -23.51 3.97 -3.32
CA LYS A 50 -24.90 4.32 -3.09
C LYS A 50 -25.87 3.53 -3.98
N LYS A 51 -25.52 3.34 -5.25
CA LYS A 51 -26.31 2.54 -6.21
C LYS A 51 -26.58 1.13 -5.70
N PHE A 52 -25.59 0.52 -5.03
CA PHE A 52 -25.68 -0.85 -4.57
C PHE A 52 -25.86 -0.98 -3.03
N ALA A 53 -26.15 0.12 -2.33
CA ALA A 53 -26.17 0.16 -0.86
C ALA A 53 -27.11 -0.87 -0.23
N GLU A 54 -28.30 -1.11 -0.82
CA GLU A 54 -29.25 -2.12 -0.32
C GLU A 54 -28.66 -3.53 -0.32
N ASN A 55 -27.98 -3.90 -1.40
CA ASN A 55 -27.37 -5.23 -1.56
C ASN A 55 -26.13 -5.43 -0.68
N ILE A 56 -25.41 -4.33 -0.42
CA ILE A 56 -24.11 -4.37 0.23
C ILE A 56 -24.25 -4.29 1.75
N ASN A 57 -25.03 -3.33 2.24
CA ASN A 57 -25.07 -2.98 3.67
C ASN A 57 -26.48 -2.54 4.13
N LYS A 58 -27.52 -3.15 3.58
CA LYS A 58 -28.91 -2.85 3.93
C LYS A 58 -29.23 -1.36 3.87
N GLY A 59 -28.83 -0.70 2.77
CA GLY A 59 -29.02 0.73 2.53
C GLY A 59 -28.08 1.67 3.30
N ARG A 60 -27.20 1.15 4.18
CA ARG A 60 -26.28 1.98 4.98
C ARG A 60 -24.96 2.19 4.25
N PRO A 61 -24.32 3.38 4.40
CA PRO A 61 -22.98 3.60 3.89
C PRO A 61 -21.95 2.64 4.50
N LEU A 62 -20.90 2.32 3.74
CA LEU A 62 -19.76 1.59 4.28
C LEU A 62 -18.93 2.53 5.17
N GLY A 63 -18.65 2.11 6.41
CA GLY A 63 -17.80 2.89 7.33
C GLY A 63 -16.36 3.05 6.82
N ARG A 64 -15.83 2.01 6.17
CA ARG A 64 -14.54 2.05 5.44
C ARG A 64 -14.84 1.78 3.97
N ASN A 65 -14.64 2.77 3.13
CA ASN A 65 -15.18 2.82 1.77
C ASN A 65 -14.13 2.79 0.65
N VAL A 66 -12.86 2.99 0.99
CA VAL A 66 -11.74 2.92 0.05
C VAL A 66 -10.69 1.93 0.55
N ILE A 67 -10.10 1.18 -0.36
CA ILE A 67 -8.91 0.36 -0.15
C ILE A 67 -7.72 1.18 -0.62
N ARG A 68 -6.77 1.40 0.28
CA ARG A 68 -5.51 2.05 -0.03
C ARG A 68 -4.39 1.02 -0.03
N ILE A 69 -3.60 1.00 -1.10
CA ILE A 69 -2.45 0.13 -1.27
C ILE A 69 -1.24 1.00 -1.55
N GLU A 70 -0.13 0.67 -0.92
CA GLU A 70 1.18 1.25 -1.17
C GLU A 70 2.10 0.14 -1.67
N ILE A 71 2.79 0.37 -2.78
CA ILE A 71 3.71 -0.57 -3.41
C ILE A 71 5.04 0.13 -3.58
N SER A 72 6.10 -0.44 -3.00
CA SER A 72 7.43 0.15 -3.00
C SER A 72 8.47 -0.88 -3.44
N PRO A 73 8.87 -0.90 -4.71
CA PRO A 73 10.11 -1.55 -5.13
C PRO A 73 11.30 -0.87 -4.45
N SER A 74 12.45 -1.53 -4.37
CA SER A 74 13.69 -0.85 -3.97
C SER A 74 14.18 0.10 -5.08
N GLU A 75 15.09 1.01 -4.74
CA GLU A 75 15.72 1.87 -5.72
C GLU A 75 16.45 1.05 -6.79
N GLU A 76 17.17 0.00 -6.38
CA GLU A 76 17.88 -0.91 -7.29
C GLU A 76 16.94 -1.64 -8.27
N GLU A 77 15.69 -1.91 -7.84
CA GLU A 77 14.68 -2.59 -8.65
C GLU A 77 14.01 -1.66 -9.66
N SER A 78 14.07 -0.32 -9.47
CA SER A 78 13.24 0.64 -10.21
C SER A 78 13.94 1.94 -10.63
N TRP A 79 15.27 2.02 -10.53
CA TRP A 79 16.03 3.27 -10.74
C TRP A 79 15.90 3.88 -12.15
N ASP A 80 15.70 3.06 -13.18
CA ASP A 80 15.58 3.44 -14.58
C ASP A 80 14.17 3.36 -15.16
N TRP A 81 13.17 3.21 -14.28
CA TRP A 81 11.79 2.98 -14.71
C TRP A 81 11.14 4.21 -15.30
N THR A 82 10.45 3.97 -16.42
CA THR A 82 9.53 4.91 -17.07
C THR A 82 8.14 4.84 -16.44
N MET A 83 7.25 5.77 -16.81
CA MET A 83 5.85 5.73 -16.36
C MET A 83 5.13 4.44 -16.81
N ASP A 84 5.48 3.91 -17.98
CA ASP A 84 4.93 2.64 -18.48
C ASP A 84 5.33 1.45 -17.62
N ASP A 85 6.55 1.46 -17.03
CA ASP A 85 6.99 0.42 -16.11
C ASP A 85 6.20 0.44 -14.81
N TRP A 86 5.94 1.63 -14.29
CA TRP A 86 5.09 1.84 -13.12
C TRP A 86 3.63 1.41 -13.38
N GLU A 87 3.09 1.72 -14.56
CA GLU A 87 1.76 1.25 -14.94
C GLU A 87 1.74 -0.28 -15.06
N ARG A 88 2.75 -0.89 -15.69
CA ARG A 88 2.87 -2.35 -15.78
C ARG A 88 2.93 -3.01 -14.40
N LEU A 89 3.70 -2.45 -13.46
CA LEU A 89 3.75 -2.96 -12.08
C LEU A 89 2.38 -2.86 -11.41
N SER A 90 1.70 -1.73 -11.53
CA SER A 90 0.38 -1.53 -10.92
C SER A 90 -0.65 -2.54 -11.46
N ASN A 91 -0.66 -2.76 -12.76
CA ASN A 91 -1.54 -3.74 -13.43
C ASN A 91 -1.21 -5.18 -13.02
N GLU A 92 0.07 -5.53 -12.93
CA GLU A 92 0.51 -6.83 -12.45
C GLU A 92 0.10 -7.05 -10.99
N PHE A 93 0.32 -6.04 -10.14
CA PHE A 93 -0.03 -6.12 -8.72
C PHE A 93 -1.53 -6.32 -8.51
N ILE A 94 -2.38 -5.52 -9.17
CA ILE A 94 -3.84 -5.64 -9.08
C ILE A 94 -4.28 -7.04 -9.52
N ARG A 95 -3.76 -7.54 -10.64
CA ARG A 95 -4.09 -8.89 -11.14
C ARG A 95 -3.69 -9.98 -10.14
N VAL A 96 -2.49 -9.90 -9.57
CA VAL A 96 -2.01 -10.89 -8.60
C VAL A 96 -2.81 -10.77 -7.30
N PHE A 97 -3.03 -9.56 -6.81
CA PHE A 97 -3.82 -9.30 -5.62
C PHE A 97 -5.23 -9.88 -5.71
N ASP A 98 -5.90 -9.69 -6.86
CA ASP A 98 -7.25 -10.22 -7.10
C ASP A 98 -7.26 -11.75 -7.23
N SER A 99 -6.18 -12.38 -7.68
CA SER A 99 -6.09 -13.83 -7.87
C SER A 99 -5.83 -14.61 -6.57
N ILE A 100 -5.42 -13.94 -5.49
CA ILE A 100 -5.07 -14.61 -4.24
C ILE A 100 -6.33 -15.18 -3.58
N ASP A 101 -6.31 -16.47 -3.28
CA ASP A 101 -7.36 -17.15 -2.52
C ASP A 101 -6.96 -17.27 -1.04
N LEU A 102 -7.70 -16.61 -0.17
CA LEU A 102 -7.53 -16.68 1.27
C LEU A 102 -8.44 -17.72 1.95
N SER A 103 -9.11 -18.59 1.22
CA SER A 103 -10.05 -19.57 1.80
C SER A 103 -9.36 -20.52 2.80
N GLY A 104 -8.08 -20.83 2.60
CA GLY A 104 -7.28 -21.60 3.56
C GLY A 104 -6.94 -20.88 4.86
N LYS A 105 -7.08 -19.54 4.89
CA LYS A 105 -6.72 -18.68 6.04
C LYS A 105 -7.93 -18.06 6.74
N THR A 106 -9.12 -18.20 6.16
CA THR A 106 -10.34 -17.62 6.71
C THR A 106 -11.58 -18.41 6.28
N LYS A 107 -12.57 -18.49 7.18
CA LYS A 107 -13.88 -19.10 6.88
C LYS A 107 -14.82 -18.17 6.09
N ARG A 108 -14.44 -16.89 5.87
CA ARG A 108 -15.25 -15.92 5.14
C ARG A 108 -15.17 -16.16 3.64
N ALA A 109 -16.26 -16.58 3.04
CA ALA A 109 -16.33 -16.82 1.60
C ALA A 109 -15.99 -15.56 0.76
N SER A 110 -16.36 -14.37 1.24
CA SER A 110 -16.08 -13.08 0.60
C SER A 110 -14.58 -12.74 0.56
N SER A 111 -13.75 -13.35 1.41
CA SER A 111 -12.30 -13.14 1.44
C SER A 111 -11.52 -14.03 0.47
N LYS A 112 -12.20 -14.88 -0.31
CA LYS A 112 -11.51 -15.74 -1.26
C LYS A 112 -10.76 -14.94 -2.32
N GLN A 113 -11.43 -13.98 -2.93
CA GLN A 113 -10.89 -13.14 -3.99
C GLN A 113 -11.43 -11.72 -3.86
N THR A 114 -10.68 -10.76 -4.40
CA THR A 114 -11.13 -9.38 -4.65
C THR A 114 -11.36 -9.17 -6.15
N ASN A 115 -11.93 -8.04 -6.51
CA ASN A 115 -12.11 -7.61 -7.90
C ASN A 115 -11.75 -6.12 -8.03
N LEU A 116 -10.51 -5.77 -7.67
CA LEU A 116 -10.03 -4.40 -7.83
C LEU A 116 -9.99 -4.00 -9.29
N LYS A 117 -9.67 -4.94 -10.19
CA LYS A 117 -9.71 -4.71 -11.64
C LYS A 117 -11.09 -4.25 -12.12
N GLY A 118 -12.16 -4.74 -11.50
CA GLY A 118 -13.54 -4.33 -11.77
C GLY A 118 -14.01 -3.13 -10.95
N SER A 119 -13.17 -2.52 -10.14
CA SER A 119 -13.47 -1.38 -9.28
C SER A 119 -12.95 -0.08 -9.88
N GLN A 120 -13.54 1.04 -9.44
CA GLN A 120 -12.93 2.36 -9.69
C GLN A 120 -11.67 2.48 -8.84
N TYR A 121 -10.56 2.91 -9.44
CA TYR A 121 -9.34 3.23 -8.71
C TYR A 121 -8.50 4.29 -9.42
N ILE A 122 -7.62 4.92 -8.65
CA ILE A 122 -6.56 5.80 -9.11
C ILE A 122 -5.22 5.24 -8.65
N VAL A 123 -4.21 5.30 -9.52
CA VAL A 123 -2.81 4.96 -9.23
C VAL A 123 -1.98 6.21 -9.38
N ALA A 124 -1.24 6.58 -8.35
CA ALA A 124 -0.33 7.71 -8.36
C ALA A 124 1.07 7.28 -7.94
N LEU A 125 2.08 7.75 -8.65
CA LEU A 125 3.49 7.59 -8.33
C LEU A 125 3.95 8.75 -7.44
N HIS A 126 4.47 8.44 -6.27
CA HIS A 126 5.08 9.41 -5.36
C HIS A 126 6.61 9.36 -5.45
N ARG A 127 7.22 10.55 -5.50
CA ARG A 127 8.68 10.76 -5.58
C ARG A 127 9.25 11.52 -4.38
N ASP A 128 8.44 11.72 -3.34
CA ASP A 128 8.76 12.58 -2.18
C ASP A 128 8.97 11.80 -0.89
N SER A 129 9.28 10.51 -0.95
CA SER A 129 9.55 9.74 0.26
C SER A 129 10.81 10.26 0.96
N LYS A 130 10.83 10.21 2.31
CA LYS A 130 12.01 10.59 3.10
C LYS A 130 13.25 9.73 2.80
N SER A 131 13.03 8.53 2.28
CA SER A 131 14.04 7.58 1.84
C SER A 131 14.39 7.71 0.36
N SER A 132 13.86 8.71 -0.35
CA SER A 132 13.99 8.88 -1.81
C SER A 132 13.52 7.68 -2.65
N ILE A 133 12.82 6.73 -2.04
CA ILE A 133 12.28 5.56 -2.73
C ILE A 133 10.94 5.91 -3.35
N PHE A 134 10.83 5.73 -4.65
CA PHE A 134 9.59 5.91 -5.38
C PHE A 134 8.59 4.81 -5.01
N HIS A 135 7.32 5.19 -4.91
CA HIS A 135 6.28 4.24 -4.54
C HIS A 135 4.92 4.59 -5.16
N LEU A 136 4.14 3.57 -5.44
CA LEU A 136 2.78 3.73 -5.93
C LEU A 136 1.79 3.78 -4.77
N HIS A 137 0.84 4.71 -4.87
CA HIS A 137 -0.41 4.67 -4.13
C HIS A 137 -1.53 4.23 -5.06
N ILE A 138 -2.33 3.26 -4.63
CA ILE A 138 -3.56 2.84 -5.30
C ILE A 138 -4.71 3.08 -4.32
N ASP A 139 -5.60 4.00 -4.67
CA ASP A 139 -6.83 4.24 -3.93
C ASP A 139 -8.01 3.67 -4.72
N ALA A 140 -8.57 2.57 -4.25
CA ALA A 140 -9.61 1.81 -4.94
C ALA A 140 -10.95 1.85 -4.22
N ASN A 141 -12.03 1.99 -4.98
CA ASN A 141 -13.38 1.84 -4.48
C ASN A 141 -13.56 0.43 -3.91
N ARG A 142 -14.05 0.35 -2.68
CA ARG A 142 -14.30 -0.93 -2.03
C ARG A 142 -15.45 -1.71 -2.64
N VAL A 143 -16.26 -1.09 -3.48
CA VAL A 143 -17.34 -1.71 -4.23
C VAL A 143 -16.98 -1.68 -5.71
N ASP A 144 -17.03 -2.83 -6.37
CA ASP A 144 -16.80 -2.92 -7.81
C ASP A 144 -18.00 -2.41 -8.62
N MET A 145 -17.83 -2.35 -9.93
CA MET A 145 -18.86 -1.83 -10.83
C MET A 145 -20.10 -2.73 -10.93
N ASP A 146 -20.00 -3.99 -10.49
CA ASP A 146 -21.09 -4.97 -10.41
C ASP A 146 -21.78 -4.98 -9.04
N GLY A 147 -21.33 -4.16 -8.09
CA GLY A 147 -21.90 -4.03 -6.75
C GLY A 147 -21.40 -5.07 -5.75
N LYS A 148 -20.29 -5.76 -6.01
CA LYS A 148 -19.67 -6.66 -5.04
C LYS A 148 -18.69 -5.92 -4.15
N ILE A 149 -18.66 -6.28 -2.87
CA ILE A 149 -17.68 -5.73 -1.92
C ILE A 149 -16.37 -6.47 -2.06
N ASN A 150 -15.28 -5.72 -2.22
CA ASN A 150 -13.93 -6.19 -1.95
C ASN A 150 -13.75 -6.31 -0.43
N ASP A 151 -13.71 -7.53 0.09
CA ASP A 151 -13.61 -7.76 1.53
C ASP A 151 -12.24 -7.30 2.05
N SER A 152 -12.28 -6.59 3.16
CA SER A 152 -11.08 -6.08 3.83
C SER A 152 -10.48 -7.03 4.85
N HIS A 153 -11.10 -8.19 5.09
CA HIS A 153 -10.56 -9.17 6.02
C HIS A 153 -9.22 -9.71 5.50
N LYS A 154 -8.20 -9.70 6.34
CA LYS A 154 -6.82 -10.11 5.99
C LYS A 154 -6.24 -9.41 4.75
N ILE A 155 -6.71 -8.22 4.46
CA ILE A 155 -6.28 -7.49 3.26
C ILE A 155 -4.77 -7.15 3.29
N GLY A 156 -4.20 -6.95 4.48
CA GLY A 156 -2.75 -6.79 4.68
C GLY A 156 -1.96 -8.02 4.27
N GLU A 157 -2.40 -9.21 4.68
CA GLU A 157 -1.78 -10.47 4.27
C GLU A 157 -1.85 -10.67 2.75
N ARG A 158 -2.99 -10.30 2.14
CA ARG A 158 -3.16 -10.35 0.67
C ARG A 158 -2.12 -9.48 -0.05
N ALA A 159 -1.85 -8.28 0.44
CA ALA A 159 -0.86 -7.39 -0.17
C ALA A 159 0.56 -7.96 -0.07
N VAL A 160 0.93 -8.48 1.09
CA VAL A 160 2.25 -9.14 1.29
C VAL A 160 2.39 -10.36 0.39
N MET A 161 1.35 -11.20 0.29
CA MET A 161 1.36 -12.35 -0.62
C MET A 161 1.49 -11.93 -2.09
N ALA A 162 0.79 -10.87 -2.51
CA ALA A 162 0.91 -10.34 -3.87
C ALA A 162 2.33 -9.86 -4.15
N ALA A 163 2.92 -9.09 -3.23
CA ALA A 163 4.30 -8.63 -3.33
C ALA A 163 5.28 -9.81 -3.44
N ASN A 164 5.14 -10.82 -2.60
CA ASN A 164 6.04 -11.98 -2.59
C ASN A 164 5.93 -12.83 -3.87
N ILE A 165 4.73 -12.98 -4.44
CA ILE A 165 4.53 -13.66 -5.73
C ILE A 165 5.25 -12.91 -6.86
N ILE A 166 5.14 -11.57 -6.88
CA ILE A 166 5.79 -10.74 -7.90
C ILE A 166 7.30 -10.75 -7.70
N ASN A 167 7.77 -10.60 -6.44
CA ASN A 167 9.19 -10.68 -6.11
C ASN A 167 9.80 -12.01 -6.60
N GLY A 168 9.14 -13.13 -6.35
CA GLY A 168 9.60 -14.42 -6.82
C GLY A 168 9.69 -14.55 -8.35
N ARG A 169 8.71 -13.97 -9.08
CA ARG A 169 8.72 -13.96 -10.56
C ARG A 169 9.82 -13.09 -11.15
N ARG A 170 10.17 -12.00 -10.45
CA ARG A 170 11.17 -11.02 -10.90
C ARG A 170 12.57 -11.26 -10.34
N GLY A 171 12.75 -12.28 -9.49
CA GLY A 171 14.01 -12.54 -8.79
C GLY A 171 14.34 -11.48 -7.72
N TRP A 172 13.35 -10.74 -7.24
CA TRP A 172 13.51 -9.71 -6.21
C TRP A 172 13.50 -10.31 -4.81
N VAL A 173 14.07 -9.55 -3.86
CA VAL A 173 14.13 -9.95 -2.45
C VAL A 173 12.71 -10.03 -1.86
N GLN A 174 12.45 -11.09 -1.08
CA GLN A 174 11.15 -11.29 -0.44
C GLN A 174 10.91 -10.24 0.66
N SER A 175 9.66 -9.82 0.84
CA SER A 175 9.28 -8.79 1.81
C SER A 175 9.70 -9.14 3.25
N GLU A 176 9.60 -10.41 3.62
CA GLU A 176 9.99 -10.92 4.93
C GLU A 176 11.51 -10.82 5.14
N GLU A 177 12.29 -11.12 4.12
CA GLU A 177 13.75 -11.02 4.15
C GLU A 177 14.23 -9.58 4.32
N ILE A 178 13.58 -8.63 3.63
CA ILE A 178 13.84 -7.19 3.82
C ILE A 178 13.61 -6.81 5.29
N GLY A 179 12.49 -7.26 5.87
CA GLY A 179 12.18 -6.99 7.28
C GLY A 179 13.15 -7.65 8.26
N ILE A 180 13.69 -8.83 7.94
CA ILE A 180 14.71 -9.52 8.74
C ILE A 180 16.02 -8.73 8.67
N ARG A 181 16.48 -8.35 7.48
CA ARG A 181 17.71 -7.56 7.30
C ARG A 181 17.68 -6.25 8.09
N HIS A 182 16.59 -5.49 7.99
CA HIS A 182 16.45 -4.24 8.73
C HIS A 182 16.49 -4.44 10.25
N ARG A 183 15.84 -5.50 10.77
CA ARG A 183 15.91 -5.81 12.21
C ARG A 183 17.33 -6.19 12.62
N GLN A 184 18.05 -6.94 11.78
CA GLN A 184 19.41 -7.33 12.03
C GLN A 184 20.34 -6.10 12.08
N GLU A 185 20.24 -5.20 11.10
CA GLU A 185 21.02 -3.95 11.06
C GLU A 185 20.78 -3.10 12.32
N ILE A 186 19.52 -2.93 12.74
CA ILE A 186 19.19 -2.22 13.98
C ILE A 186 19.84 -2.90 15.18
N SER A 187 19.69 -4.23 15.28
CA SER A 187 20.27 -5.02 16.38
C SER A 187 21.79 -4.90 16.43
N ASP A 188 22.45 -5.03 15.28
CA ASP A 188 23.91 -4.94 15.18
C ASP A 188 24.40 -3.54 15.56
N THR A 189 23.72 -2.48 15.11
CA THR A 189 24.01 -1.11 15.50
C THR A 189 23.85 -0.89 17.00
N CYS A 190 22.75 -1.40 17.59
CA CYS A 190 22.52 -1.31 19.02
C CYS A 190 23.64 -2.01 19.80
N MET A 191 24.02 -3.21 19.39
CA MET A 191 25.09 -3.97 20.02
C MET A 191 26.47 -3.32 19.84
N GLU A 192 26.75 -2.74 18.69
CA GLU A 192 27.97 -1.97 18.46
C GLU A 192 28.10 -0.79 19.44
N ILE A 193 27.03 0.01 19.55
CA ILE A 193 27.00 1.14 20.48
C ILE A 193 27.25 0.66 21.92
N LEU A 194 26.56 -0.39 22.35
CA LEU A 194 26.72 -0.95 23.70
C LEU A 194 28.15 -1.42 23.97
N ARG A 195 28.83 -2.02 23.01
CA ARG A 195 30.25 -2.47 23.15
C ARG A 195 31.22 -1.32 23.29
N THR A 196 30.89 -0.11 22.88
CA THR A 196 31.71 1.09 23.02
C THR A 196 31.54 1.79 24.38
N MET A 197 30.66 1.29 25.25
CA MET A 197 30.37 1.84 26.57
C MET A 197 31.02 1.00 27.66
N ASP A 198 31.85 1.65 28.49
CA ASP A 198 32.39 1.01 29.69
C ASP A 198 31.27 0.77 30.72
N GLU A 199 30.38 1.75 30.85
CA GLU A 199 29.16 1.67 31.65
C GLU A 199 27.96 2.11 30.84
N PHE A 200 26.82 1.41 31.00
CA PHE A 200 25.58 1.75 30.27
C PHE A 200 25.03 3.08 30.74
N ASN A 201 24.78 4.00 29.80
CA ASN A 201 24.13 5.29 30.03
C ASN A 201 23.07 5.55 28.95
N TRP A 202 21.81 5.70 29.36
CA TRP A 202 20.68 5.91 28.44
C TRP A 202 20.85 7.12 27.54
N GLN A 203 21.25 8.27 28.07
CA GLN A 203 21.39 9.51 27.32
C GLN A 203 22.47 9.38 26.24
N ARG A 204 23.62 8.77 26.61
CA ARG A 204 24.69 8.49 25.65
C ARG A 204 24.26 7.50 24.60
N TYR A 205 23.53 6.44 24.97
CA TYR A 205 23.02 5.44 24.04
C TYR A 205 22.04 6.04 23.04
N GLU A 206 21.08 6.85 23.51
CA GLU A 206 20.13 7.57 22.66
C GLU A 206 20.84 8.53 21.70
N MET A 207 21.80 9.33 22.20
CA MET A 207 22.59 10.24 21.37
C MET A 207 23.33 9.51 20.24
N GLU A 208 23.92 8.34 20.53
CA GLU A 208 24.64 7.55 19.53
C GLU A 208 23.69 6.94 18.49
N LEU A 209 22.48 6.51 18.87
CA LEU A 209 21.43 6.09 17.94
C LEU A 209 20.97 7.24 17.04
N VAL A 210 20.71 8.41 17.61
CA VAL A 210 20.28 9.61 16.86
C VAL A 210 21.37 10.05 15.87
N LYS A 211 22.65 10.03 16.25
CA LYS A 211 23.78 10.32 15.33
C LYS A 211 23.83 9.37 14.13
N ARG A 212 23.39 8.12 14.30
CA ARG A 212 23.29 7.12 13.24
C ARG A 212 21.96 7.18 12.46
N GLY A 213 21.13 8.21 12.71
CA GLY A 213 19.89 8.47 11.96
C GLY A 213 18.65 7.77 12.51
N TYR A 214 18.74 7.09 13.66
CA TYR A 214 17.57 6.46 14.28
C TYR A 214 16.72 7.47 15.04
N LYS A 215 15.41 7.27 15.03
CA LYS A 215 14.48 7.98 15.91
C LYS A 215 14.18 7.11 17.11
N VAL A 216 14.51 7.59 18.28
CA VAL A 216 14.21 6.92 19.56
C VAL A 216 12.90 7.49 20.11
N HIS A 217 11.95 6.63 20.43
CA HIS A 217 10.71 6.96 21.13
C HIS A 217 10.68 6.17 22.43
N LEU A 218 10.71 6.88 23.54
CA LEU A 218 10.55 6.34 24.89
C LEU A 218 9.08 6.31 25.29
#